data_65cee02d62cb6991b7ea2c21e84e1879
#
_entry.id   65cee02d62cb6991b7ea2c21e84e1879
#
_cell.length_a   1.000
_cell.length_b   1.000
_cell.length_c   1.000
_cell.angle_alpha   90.00
_cell.angle_beta   90.00
_cell.angle_gamma   90.00
#
_symmetry.space_group_name_H-M   'P 1'
#
loop_
_entity.id
_entity.type
_entity.pdbx_description
1 polymer ?
#
loop_
_entity_poly.entity_id
_entity_poly.type
_entity_poly.pdbx_seq_one_letter_code
_entity_poly.pdbx_strand_id
1 'polypeptide(L)'
;MLTPGQDHDLTCAQPLIENIDPGALLGDKAYDADPLIDTLNQRAITPVIPPKANRKVKRDCDFALYCERNLIERFFNKIKHYRGIATRYDKLARNFLGAVQLVAAIILWVANWQLWHKSPLWCSLA
;
A
#
# COMPACT_ATOMS: atom_id res chain seq x y z
N MET A 1 2.40 -1.77 -12.17
CA MET A 1 2.77 -3.12 -12.65
C MET A 1 1.57 -4.03 -12.49
N LEU A 2 1.21 -4.81 -13.50
CA LEU A 2 0.18 -5.84 -13.43
C LEU A 2 0.86 -7.19 -13.70
N THR A 3 0.62 -8.16 -12.84
CA THR A 3 1.16 -9.51 -12.94
C THR A 3 0.04 -10.51 -13.15
N PRO A 4 0.32 -11.72 -13.71
CA PRO A 4 -0.63 -12.81 -13.71
C PRO A 4 -1.13 -13.11 -12.29
N GLY A 5 -2.42 -13.41 -12.15
CA GLY A 5 -3.06 -13.56 -10.83
C GLY A 5 -2.57 -14.74 -9.98
N GLN A 6 -1.71 -15.58 -10.51
CA GLN A 6 -1.06 -16.71 -9.84
C GLN A 6 0.35 -16.41 -9.31
N ASP A 7 0.91 -15.25 -9.67
CA ASP A 7 2.23 -14.86 -9.18
C ASP A 7 2.17 -14.52 -7.69
N HIS A 8 3.20 -14.93 -6.95
CA HIS A 8 3.33 -14.55 -5.55
C HIS A 8 3.65 -13.07 -5.42
N ASP A 9 2.87 -12.35 -4.64
CA ASP A 9 3.06 -10.90 -4.39
C ASP A 9 4.47 -10.57 -3.90
N LEU A 10 5.12 -11.51 -3.20
CA LEU A 10 6.49 -11.36 -2.71
C LEU A 10 7.51 -11.15 -3.84
N THR A 11 7.33 -11.81 -5.01
CA THR A 11 8.24 -11.65 -6.16
C THR A 11 8.16 -10.28 -6.79
N CYS A 12 7.01 -9.60 -6.62
CA CYS A 12 6.79 -8.25 -7.14
C CYS A 12 7.26 -7.15 -6.18
N ALA A 13 7.52 -7.49 -4.91
CA ALA A 13 7.88 -6.50 -3.89
C ALA A 13 9.23 -5.83 -4.20
N GLN A 14 10.26 -6.60 -4.55
CA GLN A 14 11.59 -6.06 -4.86
C GLN A 14 11.57 -5.07 -6.03
N PRO A 15 11.05 -5.42 -7.24
CA PRO A 15 10.99 -4.47 -8.36
C PRO A 15 10.19 -3.20 -8.05
N LEU A 16 9.16 -3.30 -7.20
CA LEU A 16 8.35 -2.13 -6.83
C LEU A 16 9.10 -1.14 -5.97
N ILE A 17 9.97 -1.61 -5.07
CA ILE A 17 10.74 -0.73 -4.19
C ILE A 17 12.03 -0.22 -4.82
N GLU A 18 12.50 -0.79 -5.94
CA GLU A 18 13.76 -0.37 -6.59
C GLU A 18 13.77 1.11 -6.98
N ASN A 19 12.62 1.64 -7.41
CA ASN A 19 12.49 3.02 -7.89
C ASN A 19 11.90 3.97 -6.83
N ILE A 20 11.71 3.50 -5.59
CA ILE A 20 11.12 4.29 -4.51
C ILE A 20 12.07 4.20 -3.32
N ASP A 21 12.24 5.29 -2.60
CA ASP A 21 13.03 5.33 -1.36
C ASP A 21 12.14 5.68 -0.16
N PRO A 22 11.33 4.71 0.32
CA PRO A 22 10.43 4.93 1.44
C PRO A 22 11.19 4.84 2.78
N GLY A 23 10.79 5.61 3.78
CA GLY A 23 11.33 5.48 5.13
C GLY A 23 10.99 4.15 5.81
N ALA A 24 9.83 3.56 5.48
CA ALA A 24 9.38 2.28 6.01
C ALA A 24 8.55 1.50 4.98
N LEU A 25 8.60 0.16 5.05
CA LEU A 25 7.75 -0.75 4.28
C LEU A 25 6.81 -1.49 5.23
N LEU A 26 5.50 -1.22 5.09
CA LEU A 26 4.47 -1.94 5.82
C LEU A 26 3.96 -3.11 4.97
N GLY A 27 4.03 -4.31 5.50
CA GLY A 27 3.55 -5.50 4.83
C GLY A 27 2.86 -6.47 5.79
N ASP A 28 2.10 -7.42 5.26
CA ASP A 28 1.57 -8.49 6.06
C ASP A 28 2.63 -9.58 6.31
N LYS A 29 2.29 -10.56 7.15
CA LYS A 29 3.19 -11.69 7.47
C LYS A 29 3.59 -12.54 6.27
N ALA A 30 2.90 -12.45 5.12
CA ALA A 30 3.29 -13.16 3.91
C ALA A 30 4.63 -12.64 3.36
N TYR A 31 4.90 -11.36 3.57
CA TYR A 31 6.16 -10.69 3.17
C TYR A 31 7.32 -10.93 4.15
N ASP A 32 7.14 -11.68 5.24
CA ASP A 32 8.23 -12.05 6.15
C ASP A 32 9.13 -13.11 5.49
N ALA A 33 10.02 -12.63 4.64
CA ALA A 33 11.05 -13.40 3.94
C ALA A 33 12.42 -12.76 4.15
N ASP A 34 13.43 -13.58 4.49
CA ASP A 34 14.77 -13.10 4.80
C ASP A 34 15.37 -12.25 3.66
N PRO A 35 15.31 -12.66 2.36
CA PRO A 35 15.88 -11.87 1.28
C PRO A 35 15.26 -10.47 1.14
N LEU A 36 13.94 -10.34 1.35
CA LEU A 36 13.28 -9.05 1.30
C LEU A 36 13.72 -8.15 2.46
N ILE A 37 13.73 -8.70 3.67
CA ILE A 37 14.13 -7.95 4.87
C ILE A 37 15.59 -7.51 4.78
N ASP A 38 16.47 -8.36 4.30
CA ASP A 38 17.89 -8.02 4.12
C ASP A 38 18.06 -6.89 3.11
N THR A 39 17.31 -6.93 2.00
CA THR A 39 17.29 -5.85 1.00
C THR A 39 16.80 -4.53 1.61
N LEU A 40 15.74 -4.56 2.43
CA LEU A 40 15.21 -3.36 3.09
C LEU A 40 16.24 -2.77 4.05
N ASN A 41 16.88 -3.62 4.88
CA ASN A 41 17.89 -3.19 5.84
C ASN A 41 19.12 -2.58 5.14
N GLN A 42 19.58 -3.18 4.04
CA GLN A 42 20.69 -2.64 3.23
C GLN A 42 20.39 -1.24 2.67
N ARG A 43 19.12 -0.95 2.40
CA ARG A 43 18.65 0.35 1.91
C ARG A 43 18.21 1.31 3.01
N ALA A 44 18.43 0.97 4.27
CA ALA A 44 17.97 1.74 5.44
C ALA A 44 16.44 1.98 5.47
N ILE A 45 15.66 1.07 4.86
CA ILE A 45 14.20 1.08 4.88
C ILE A 45 13.73 0.25 6.08
N THR A 46 12.94 0.83 6.97
CA THR A 46 12.43 0.14 8.16
C THR A 46 11.38 -0.92 7.76
N PRO A 47 11.62 -2.23 7.98
CA PRO A 47 10.63 -3.26 7.71
C PRO A 47 9.60 -3.32 8.85
N VAL A 48 8.34 -3.02 8.55
CA VAL A 48 7.20 -3.12 9.47
C VAL A 48 6.32 -4.29 9.03
N ILE A 49 6.85 -5.50 9.25
CA ILE A 49 6.26 -6.77 8.80
C ILE A 49 6.18 -7.72 10.00
N PRO A 50 4.98 -8.14 10.42
CA PRO A 50 4.84 -9.08 11.52
C PRO A 50 5.51 -10.42 11.20
N PRO A 51 6.20 -11.04 12.16
CA PRO A 51 6.85 -12.33 11.93
C PRO A 51 5.82 -13.44 11.70
N LYS A 52 6.18 -14.39 10.84
CA LYS A 52 5.40 -15.63 10.67
C LYS A 52 5.37 -16.44 11.96
N ALA A 53 4.24 -17.09 12.23
CA ALA A 53 4.05 -17.88 13.45
C ALA A 53 5.06 -19.05 13.60
N ASN A 54 5.47 -19.62 12.47
CA ASN A 54 6.41 -20.76 12.40
C ASN A 54 7.88 -20.36 12.39
N ARG A 55 8.20 -19.06 12.52
CA ARG A 55 9.58 -18.58 12.54
C ARG A 55 10.25 -18.95 13.88
N LYS A 56 11.43 -19.56 13.81
CA LYS A 56 12.21 -19.96 15.01
C LYS A 56 12.67 -18.75 15.81
N VAL A 57 13.17 -17.72 15.14
CA VAL A 57 13.58 -16.45 15.75
C VAL A 57 12.59 -15.39 15.32
N LYS A 58 11.76 -14.93 16.23
CA LYS A 58 10.81 -13.84 15.97
C LYS A 58 11.58 -12.52 15.80
N ARG A 59 11.22 -11.76 14.77
CA ARG A 59 11.69 -10.38 14.61
C ARG A 59 10.82 -9.43 15.40
N ASP A 60 11.44 -8.35 15.84
CA ASP A 60 10.69 -7.23 16.40
C ASP A 60 9.91 -6.51 15.29
N CYS A 61 8.73 -6.05 15.60
CA CYS A 61 7.84 -5.34 14.67
C CYS A 61 7.21 -4.17 15.43
N ASP A 62 7.32 -2.97 14.86
CA ASP A 62 6.60 -1.81 15.38
C ASP A 62 5.10 -1.96 15.08
N PHE A 63 4.38 -2.50 16.05
CA PHE A 63 2.93 -2.71 15.93
C PHE A 63 2.13 -1.40 15.94
N ALA A 64 2.65 -0.33 16.49
CA ALA A 64 2.00 0.98 16.44
C ALA A 64 1.98 1.50 15.01
N LEU A 65 3.14 1.48 14.35
CA LEU A 65 3.24 1.83 12.93
C LEU A 65 2.51 0.82 12.04
N TYR A 66 2.50 -0.46 12.37
CA TYR A 66 1.77 -1.49 11.62
C TYR A 66 0.26 -1.23 11.57
N CYS A 67 -0.33 -0.64 12.62
CA CYS A 67 -1.75 -0.28 12.63
C CYS A 67 -2.12 0.71 11.51
N GLU A 68 -1.18 1.50 11.03
CA GLU A 68 -1.38 2.41 9.90
C GLU A 68 -1.71 1.67 8.58
N ARG A 69 -1.41 0.39 8.48
CA ARG A 69 -1.84 -0.47 7.36
C ARG A 69 -3.34 -0.43 7.15
N ASN A 70 -4.13 -0.18 8.20
CA ASN A 70 -5.58 0.01 8.09
C ASN A 70 -5.97 1.14 7.11
N LEU A 71 -5.14 2.16 6.95
CA LEU A 71 -5.38 3.24 5.98
C LEU A 71 -5.36 2.70 4.54
N ILE A 72 -4.43 1.79 4.25
CA ILE A 72 -4.31 1.14 2.94
C ILE A 72 -5.53 0.24 2.69
N GLU A 73 -5.95 -0.54 3.68
CA GLU A 73 -7.15 -1.38 3.57
C GLU A 73 -8.41 -0.54 3.33
N ARG A 74 -8.56 0.57 4.04
CA ARG A 74 -9.68 1.51 3.84
C ARG A 74 -9.64 2.12 2.44
N PHE A 75 -8.46 2.45 1.93
CA PHE A 75 -8.27 2.94 0.57
C PHE A 75 -8.72 1.90 -0.47
N PHE A 76 -8.25 0.65 -0.37
CA PHE A 76 -8.67 -0.41 -1.27
C PHE A 76 -10.17 -0.73 -1.17
N ASN A 77 -10.75 -0.65 0.01
CA ASN A 77 -12.19 -0.81 0.17
C ASN A 77 -12.96 0.29 -0.57
N LYS A 78 -12.50 1.54 -0.53
CA LYS A 78 -13.10 2.62 -1.32
C LYS A 78 -12.99 2.35 -2.83
N ILE A 79 -11.85 1.87 -3.32
CA ILE A 79 -11.68 1.51 -4.74
C ILE A 79 -12.68 0.42 -5.15
N LYS A 80 -12.93 -0.57 -4.31
CA LYS A 80 -13.88 -1.67 -4.58
C LYS A 80 -15.34 -1.22 -4.72
N HIS A 81 -15.71 -0.04 -4.22
CA HIS A 81 -17.04 0.51 -4.48
C HIS A 81 -17.26 0.86 -5.96
N TYR A 82 -16.20 1.06 -6.73
CA TYR A 82 -16.30 1.27 -8.17
C TYR A 82 -16.45 -0.09 -8.89
N ARG A 83 -17.69 -0.44 -9.25
CA ARG A 83 -18.02 -1.77 -9.81
C ARG A 83 -17.17 -2.16 -11.01
N GLY A 84 -16.81 -1.23 -11.89
CA GLY A 84 -15.96 -1.50 -13.05
C GLY A 84 -14.59 -2.05 -12.67
N ILE A 85 -14.04 -1.60 -11.53
CA ILE A 85 -12.76 -2.10 -11.00
C ILE A 85 -12.96 -3.41 -10.25
N ALA A 86 -13.97 -3.47 -9.38
CA ALA A 86 -14.23 -4.65 -8.55
C ALA A 86 -14.52 -5.92 -9.39
N THR A 87 -15.21 -5.76 -10.51
CA THR A 87 -15.63 -6.86 -11.40
C THR A 87 -14.68 -7.11 -12.57
N ARG A 88 -13.63 -6.30 -12.72
CA ARG A 88 -12.64 -6.39 -13.82
C ARG A 88 -13.30 -6.53 -15.20
N TYR A 89 -14.26 -5.65 -15.51
CA TYR A 89 -14.92 -5.66 -16.82
C TYR A 89 -13.97 -5.39 -17.98
N ASP A 90 -12.89 -4.65 -17.74
CA ASP A 90 -11.91 -4.36 -18.77
C ASP A 90 -11.06 -5.58 -19.10
N LYS A 91 -11.14 -6.03 -20.36
CA LYS A 91 -10.31 -7.15 -20.86
C LYS A 91 -8.85 -6.72 -21.09
N LEU A 92 -8.62 -5.42 -21.32
CA LEU A 92 -7.28 -4.90 -21.56
C LEU A 92 -6.66 -4.42 -20.24
N ALA A 93 -5.53 -5.00 -19.88
CA ALA A 93 -4.79 -4.68 -18.65
C ALA A 93 -4.48 -3.17 -18.53
N ARG A 94 -4.12 -2.50 -19.63
CA ARG A 94 -3.84 -1.05 -19.66
C ARG A 94 -5.06 -0.21 -19.30
N ASN A 95 -6.26 -0.57 -19.78
CA ASN A 95 -7.49 0.16 -19.49
C ASN A 95 -7.87 -0.03 -18.02
N PHE A 96 -7.77 -1.27 -17.53
CA PHE A 96 -7.98 -1.57 -16.12
C PHE A 96 -7.03 -0.77 -15.20
N LEU A 97 -5.75 -0.74 -15.54
CA LEU A 97 -4.76 0.04 -14.79
C LEU A 97 -5.08 1.54 -14.82
N GLY A 98 -5.44 2.09 -15.98
CA GLY A 98 -5.85 3.48 -16.10
C GLY A 98 -7.08 3.81 -15.26
N ALA A 99 -8.08 2.93 -15.23
CA ALA A 99 -9.26 3.11 -14.39
C ALA A 99 -8.91 3.08 -12.89
N VAL A 100 -8.05 2.16 -12.45
CA VAL A 100 -7.56 2.10 -11.06
C VAL A 100 -6.82 3.37 -10.68
N GLN A 101 -5.93 3.85 -11.54
CA GLN A 101 -5.16 5.08 -11.30
C GLN A 101 -6.06 6.32 -11.20
N LEU A 102 -7.06 6.44 -12.10
CA LEU A 102 -8.00 7.55 -12.09
C LEU A 102 -8.82 7.57 -10.79
N VAL A 103 -9.38 6.42 -10.40
CA VAL A 103 -10.17 6.31 -9.16
C VAL A 103 -9.31 6.56 -7.93
N ALA A 104 -8.08 6.05 -7.91
CA ALA A 104 -7.14 6.31 -6.83
C ALA A 104 -6.84 7.81 -6.69
N ALA A 105 -6.59 8.50 -7.81
CA ALA A 105 -6.36 9.93 -7.84
C ALA A 105 -7.56 10.72 -7.30
N ILE A 106 -8.78 10.36 -7.70
CA ILE A 106 -10.01 11.00 -7.21
C ILE A 106 -10.17 10.80 -5.70
N ILE A 107 -9.96 9.57 -5.20
CA ILE A 107 -10.08 9.28 -3.76
C ILE A 107 -9.08 10.09 -2.95
N LEU A 108 -7.82 10.16 -3.41
CA LEU A 108 -6.77 10.91 -2.74
C LEU A 108 -7.03 12.42 -2.79
N TRP A 109 -7.51 12.92 -3.93
CA TRP A 109 -7.86 14.33 -4.09
C TRP A 109 -9.01 14.75 -3.16
N VAL A 110 -10.08 13.95 -3.09
CA VAL A 110 -11.22 14.21 -2.20
C VAL A 110 -10.80 14.12 -0.73
N ALA A 111 -9.95 13.14 -0.38
CA ALA A 111 -9.44 13.03 0.98
C ALA A 111 -8.60 14.26 1.39
N ASN A 112 -7.75 14.74 0.48
CA ASN A 112 -6.94 15.93 0.72
C ASN A 112 -7.81 17.20 0.82
N TRP A 113 -8.84 17.33 -0.03
CA TRP A 113 -9.81 18.40 0.03
C TRP A 113 -10.53 18.48 1.39
N GLN A 114 -10.93 17.33 1.95
CA GLN A 114 -11.58 17.26 3.25
C GLN A 114 -10.65 17.70 4.40
N LEU A 115 -9.36 17.38 4.32
CA LEU A 115 -8.36 17.81 5.29
C LEU A 115 -8.12 19.33 5.21
N TRP A 116 -8.08 19.87 4.01
CA TRP A 116 -7.91 21.32 3.78
C TRP A 116 -9.06 22.12 4.38
N HIS A 117 -10.32 21.68 4.19
CA HIS A 117 -11.50 22.39 4.70
C HIS A 117 -11.70 22.25 6.23
N LYS A 118 -11.06 21.27 6.85
CA LYS A 118 -11.09 21.09 8.32
C LYS A 118 -9.93 21.80 9.04
N SER A 119 -9.00 22.38 8.32
CA SER A 119 -7.91 23.13 8.94
C SER A 119 -8.45 24.46 9.48
N PRO A 120 -8.12 24.84 10.73
CA PRO A 120 -8.68 26.04 11.40
C PRO A 120 -8.27 27.37 10.75
N LEU A 121 -7.43 27.35 9.72
CA LEU A 121 -6.96 28.52 9.01
C LEU A 121 -8.04 29.23 8.17
N TRP A 122 -9.17 28.58 7.87
CA TRP A 122 -10.28 29.20 7.12
C TRP A 122 -11.32 29.90 8.01
N CYS A 123 -11.35 29.62 9.30
CA CYS A 123 -12.28 30.27 10.23
C CYS A 123 -11.85 31.72 10.59
N SER A 124 -10.66 32.16 10.17
CA SER A 124 -10.09 33.46 10.48
C SER A 124 -10.21 34.51 9.36
N LEU A 125 -10.82 34.14 8.22
CA LEU A 125 -10.91 34.99 7.01
C LEU A 125 -12.35 35.21 6.52
N ALA A 126 -13.37 34.88 7.33
CA ALA A 126 -14.78 35.17 7.02
C ALA A 126 -15.34 36.17 8.01
#